data_6189ae1aebd8b4897aafe9a050ecdf16
#
_entry.id   6189ae1aebd8b4897aafe9a050ecdf16
#
_cell.length_a   1.000
_cell.length_b   1.000
_cell.length_c   1.000
_cell.angle_alpha   90.00
_cell.angle_beta   90.00
_cell.angle_gamma   90.00
#
_symmetry.space_group_name_H-M   'P 1'
#
loop_
_entity.id
_entity.type
_entity.pdbx_description
1 polymer ?
#
loop_
_entity_poly.entity_id
_entity_poly.type
_entity_poly.pdbx_seq_one_letter_code
_entity_poly.pdbx_strand_id
1 'polypeptide(L)'
;KNDSFNRYISKEKNIQFLVNQGQLHWDKRVNIKDANLAKLFLSKANNLNPDNQEIVELYARACHFVGYYIESNPDRSDSLFIEGMNATWSFIISTNEFQEGAALFEGDSTEKNIAGIANVSEEIVPILYWWVSNYSRFLAKKPVMDRLQSRDLIETVLHRILSLKPDFFYHGANRLFGGIYARLPGVELSLSMNNFDKAILGSPNYLGTYVVRAEY
;
A
#
# COMPACT_ATOMS: atom_id res chain seq x y z
N LYS A 1 -19.78 -23.38 -26.07
CA LYS A 1 -19.67 -23.51 -24.59
C LYS A 1 -18.34 -24.14 -24.13
N ASN A 2 -17.80 -25.19 -24.83
CA ASN A 2 -16.51 -25.79 -24.45
C ASN A 2 -15.31 -24.87 -24.65
N ASP A 3 -15.29 -24.02 -25.66
CA ASP A 3 -14.18 -23.15 -25.99
C ASP A 3 -13.99 -22.00 -24.97
N SER A 4 -15.08 -21.42 -24.47
CA SER A 4 -15.05 -20.40 -23.44
C SER A 4 -14.61 -20.98 -22.09
N PHE A 5 -15.05 -22.18 -21.75
CA PHE A 5 -14.64 -22.87 -20.53
C PHE A 5 -13.16 -23.28 -20.56
N ASN A 6 -12.66 -23.77 -21.69
CA ASN A 6 -11.25 -24.11 -21.84
C ASN A 6 -10.34 -22.87 -21.77
N ARG A 7 -10.76 -21.72 -22.33
CA ARG A 7 -10.05 -20.44 -22.22
C ARG A 7 -10.03 -19.93 -20.78
N TYR A 8 -11.16 -20.06 -20.07
CA TYR A 8 -11.23 -19.69 -18.65
C TYR A 8 -10.24 -20.52 -17.80
N ILE A 9 -10.26 -21.85 -17.92
CA ILE A 9 -9.32 -22.72 -17.20
C ILE A 9 -7.86 -22.40 -17.56
N SER A 10 -7.57 -22.07 -18.81
CA SER A 10 -6.23 -21.67 -19.24
C SER A 10 -5.80 -20.34 -18.60
N LYS A 11 -6.72 -19.37 -18.49
CA LYS A 11 -6.47 -18.08 -17.83
C LYS A 11 -6.16 -18.28 -16.34
N GLU A 12 -6.99 -19.05 -15.62
CA GLU A 12 -6.79 -19.32 -14.19
C GLU A 12 -5.47 -20.02 -13.91
N LYS A 13 -5.11 -21.04 -14.70
CA LYS A 13 -3.81 -21.72 -14.58
C LYS A 13 -2.63 -20.76 -14.83
N ASN A 14 -2.78 -19.85 -15.78
CA ASN A 14 -1.75 -18.86 -16.07
C ASN A 14 -1.60 -17.86 -14.90
N ILE A 15 -2.71 -17.37 -14.35
CA ILE A 15 -2.68 -16.49 -13.16
C ILE A 15 -1.99 -17.20 -12.01
N GLN A 16 -2.39 -18.44 -11.69
CA GLN A 16 -1.78 -19.20 -10.60
C GLN A 16 -0.28 -19.42 -10.82
N PHE A 17 0.15 -19.72 -12.05
CA PHE A 17 1.56 -19.82 -12.39
C PHE A 17 2.29 -18.51 -12.13
N LEU A 18 1.74 -17.37 -12.56
CA LEU A 18 2.34 -16.06 -12.37
C LEU A 18 2.47 -15.70 -10.88
N VAL A 19 1.43 -15.95 -10.08
CA VAL A 19 1.45 -15.74 -8.63
C VAL A 19 2.53 -16.61 -7.98
N ASN A 20 2.56 -17.90 -8.30
CA ASN A 20 3.54 -18.84 -7.74
C ASN A 20 4.99 -18.43 -8.09
N GLN A 21 5.24 -17.99 -9.33
CA GLN A 21 6.56 -17.46 -9.71
C GLN A 21 6.88 -16.16 -8.99
N GLY A 22 5.89 -15.27 -8.86
CA GLY A 22 6.03 -14.04 -8.08
C GLY A 22 6.45 -14.30 -6.64
N GLN A 23 5.77 -15.21 -5.95
CA GLN A 23 6.09 -15.59 -4.58
C GLN A 23 7.44 -16.30 -4.45
N LEU A 24 7.78 -17.23 -5.37
CA LEU A 24 9.08 -17.92 -5.39
C LEU A 24 10.25 -16.92 -5.47
N HIS A 25 10.13 -15.91 -6.33
CA HIS A 25 11.13 -14.86 -6.44
C HIS A 25 11.07 -13.87 -5.28
N TRP A 26 9.86 -13.59 -4.72
CA TRP A 26 9.72 -12.77 -3.53
C TRP A 26 10.49 -13.31 -2.32
N ASP A 27 10.50 -14.62 -2.12
CA ASP A 27 11.23 -15.25 -1.02
C ASP A 27 12.74 -15.07 -1.14
N LYS A 28 13.24 -14.87 -2.36
CA LYS A 28 14.64 -14.60 -2.69
C LYS A 28 14.94 -13.11 -2.93
N ARG A 29 14.04 -12.19 -2.55
CA ARG A 29 14.09 -10.75 -2.87
C ARG A 29 15.29 -9.98 -2.35
N VAL A 30 16.11 -10.58 -1.47
CA VAL A 30 17.43 -10.04 -1.10
C VAL A 30 18.32 -9.90 -2.33
N ASN A 31 18.14 -10.77 -3.32
CA ASN A 31 18.78 -10.66 -4.62
C ASN A 31 18.00 -9.67 -5.50
N ILE A 32 18.69 -8.66 -6.04
CA ILE A 32 18.10 -7.61 -6.89
C ILE A 32 17.34 -8.19 -8.09
N LYS A 33 17.90 -9.22 -8.74
CA LYS A 33 17.25 -9.88 -9.88
C LYS A 33 15.93 -10.54 -9.48
N ASP A 34 15.92 -11.24 -8.35
CA ASP A 34 14.72 -11.92 -7.86
C ASP A 34 13.66 -10.91 -7.41
N ALA A 35 14.03 -9.81 -6.75
CA ALA A 35 13.09 -8.74 -6.42
C ALA A 35 12.38 -8.18 -7.66
N ASN A 36 13.14 -7.91 -8.72
CA ASN A 36 12.57 -7.41 -9.99
C ASN A 36 11.71 -8.48 -10.70
N LEU A 37 12.09 -9.74 -10.65
CA LEU A 37 11.29 -10.83 -11.21
C LEU A 37 9.98 -11.03 -10.42
N ALA A 38 10.01 -10.95 -9.10
CA ALA A 38 8.81 -10.99 -8.28
C ALA A 38 7.81 -9.89 -8.71
N LYS A 39 8.27 -8.64 -8.79
CA LYS A 39 7.44 -7.51 -9.26
C LYS A 39 6.90 -7.76 -10.67
N LEU A 40 7.72 -8.26 -11.60
CA LEU A 40 7.31 -8.52 -12.98
C LEU A 40 6.20 -9.58 -13.06
N PHE A 41 6.35 -10.71 -12.37
CA PHE A 41 5.34 -11.77 -12.38
C PHE A 41 4.04 -11.32 -11.72
N LEU A 42 4.13 -10.63 -10.58
CA LEU A 42 2.96 -10.11 -9.87
C LEU A 42 2.24 -9.00 -10.66
N SER A 43 2.97 -8.15 -11.39
CA SER A 43 2.38 -7.17 -12.31
C SER A 43 1.55 -7.86 -13.40
N LYS A 44 2.08 -8.94 -14.00
CA LYS A 44 1.35 -9.71 -15.01
C LYS A 44 0.10 -10.39 -14.43
N ALA A 45 0.20 -10.92 -13.21
CA ALA A 45 -0.95 -11.51 -12.51
C ALA A 45 -2.02 -10.44 -12.24
N ASN A 46 -1.64 -9.29 -11.73
CA ASN A 46 -2.55 -8.17 -11.47
C ASN A 46 -3.26 -7.66 -12.74
N ASN A 47 -2.55 -7.58 -13.85
CA ASN A 47 -3.15 -7.19 -15.14
C ASN A 47 -4.20 -8.21 -15.64
N LEU A 48 -4.07 -9.49 -15.29
CA LEU A 48 -5.04 -10.53 -15.66
C LEU A 48 -6.22 -10.62 -14.68
N ASN A 49 -6.02 -10.27 -13.42
CA ASN A 49 -7.05 -10.35 -12.37
C ASN A 49 -6.88 -9.20 -11.35
N PRO A 50 -7.21 -7.96 -11.72
CA PRO A 50 -7.05 -6.79 -10.86
C PRO A 50 -8.06 -6.75 -9.68
N ASP A 51 -9.09 -7.57 -9.72
CA ASP A 51 -10.13 -7.66 -8.69
C ASP A 51 -9.81 -8.70 -7.61
N ASN A 52 -8.67 -9.38 -7.71
CA ASN A 52 -8.23 -10.33 -6.70
C ASN A 52 -7.37 -9.63 -5.64
N GLN A 53 -7.88 -9.53 -4.43
CA GLN A 53 -7.26 -8.84 -3.31
C GLN A 53 -5.83 -9.32 -3.03
N GLU A 54 -5.59 -10.63 -2.98
CA GLU A 54 -4.27 -11.20 -2.70
C GLU A 54 -3.24 -10.78 -3.77
N ILE A 55 -3.65 -10.81 -5.03
CA ILE A 55 -2.78 -10.43 -6.14
C ILE A 55 -2.43 -8.93 -6.07
N VAL A 56 -3.43 -8.08 -5.81
CA VAL A 56 -3.24 -6.63 -5.66
C VAL A 56 -2.32 -6.32 -4.49
N GLU A 57 -2.51 -6.98 -3.35
CA GLU A 57 -1.64 -6.83 -2.17
C GLU A 57 -0.19 -7.20 -2.50
N LEU A 58 0.03 -8.39 -3.04
CA LEU A 58 1.36 -8.89 -3.37
C LEU A 58 2.07 -7.97 -4.38
N TYR A 59 1.34 -7.51 -5.39
CA TYR A 59 1.88 -6.60 -6.40
C TYR A 59 2.27 -5.24 -5.80
N ALA A 60 1.38 -4.60 -5.04
CA ALA A 60 1.65 -3.31 -4.42
C ALA A 60 2.81 -3.38 -3.41
N ARG A 61 2.91 -4.48 -2.67
CA ARG A 61 4.04 -4.78 -1.78
C ARG A 61 5.35 -4.93 -2.55
N ALA A 62 5.34 -5.60 -3.70
CA ALA A 62 6.52 -5.75 -4.55
C ALA A 62 6.94 -4.41 -5.16
N CYS A 63 5.99 -3.58 -5.61
CA CYS A 63 6.25 -2.21 -6.07
C CYS A 63 6.93 -1.38 -4.99
N HIS A 64 6.40 -1.39 -3.77
CA HIS A 64 6.99 -0.69 -2.63
C HIS A 64 8.41 -1.17 -2.35
N PHE A 65 8.62 -2.48 -2.31
CA PHE A 65 9.93 -3.05 -1.99
C PHE A 65 10.99 -2.69 -3.04
N VAL A 66 10.66 -2.88 -4.31
CA VAL A 66 11.60 -2.55 -5.40
C VAL A 66 11.86 -1.06 -5.46
N GLY A 67 10.82 -0.22 -5.34
CA GLY A 67 10.95 1.24 -5.38
C GLY A 67 11.75 1.83 -4.21
N TYR A 68 11.68 1.20 -3.04
CA TYR A 68 12.32 1.73 -1.85
C TYR A 68 13.73 1.16 -1.58
N TYR A 69 13.93 -0.15 -1.83
CA TYR A 69 15.18 -0.81 -1.44
C TYR A 69 16.10 -1.15 -2.61
N ILE A 70 15.58 -1.21 -3.85
CA ILE A 70 16.32 -1.73 -4.99
C ILE A 70 16.61 -0.64 -6.05
N GLU A 71 15.58 0.19 -6.36
CA GLU A 71 15.71 1.18 -7.43
C GLU A 71 16.46 2.42 -6.93
N SER A 72 17.54 2.77 -7.61
CA SER A 72 18.35 3.94 -7.29
C SER A 72 17.95 5.20 -8.07
N ASN A 73 17.28 5.03 -9.20
CA ASN A 73 16.79 6.17 -10.00
C ASN A 73 15.49 6.71 -9.39
N PRO A 74 15.44 8.01 -8.98
CA PRO A 74 14.28 8.60 -8.33
C PRO A 74 12.99 8.54 -9.15
N ASP A 75 13.06 8.77 -10.46
CA ASP A 75 11.87 8.79 -11.34
C ASP A 75 11.29 7.39 -11.51
N ARG A 76 12.17 6.38 -11.58
CA ARG A 76 11.74 4.97 -11.62
C ARG A 76 11.16 4.52 -10.28
N SER A 77 11.75 4.94 -9.15
CA SER A 77 11.17 4.70 -7.82
C SER A 77 9.77 5.30 -7.73
N ASP A 78 9.60 6.55 -8.15
CA ASP A 78 8.30 7.24 -8.16
C ASP A 78 7.29 6.48 -9.03
N SER A 79 7.69 6.02 -10.22
CA SER A 79 6.82 5.22 -11.09
C SER A 79 6.35 3.92 -10.41
N LEU A 80 7.24 3.24 -9.69
CA LEU A 80 6.89 2.02 -8.94
C LEU A 80 5.89 2.30 -7.81
N PHE A 81 6.09 3.39 -7.06
CA PHE A 81 5.14 3.79 -6.03
C PHE A 81 3.77 4.16 -6.61
N ILE A 82 3.73 4.85 -7.75
CA ILE A 82 2.48 5.15 -8.46
C ILE A 82 1.79 3.86 -8.93
N GLU A 83 2.53 2.89 -9.48
CA GLU A 83 1.96 1.60 -9.89
C GLU A 83 1.27 0.90 -8.71
N GLY A 84 1.95 0.76 -7.57
CA GLY A 84 1.41 0.12 -6.37
C GLY A 84 0.22 0.89 -5.78
N MET A 85 0.32 2.22 -5.73
CA MET A 85 -0.76 3.11 -5.26
C MET A 85 -2.00 2.97 -6.14
N ASN A 86 -1.86 3.03 -7.46
CA ASN A 86 -3.00 2.96 -8.39
C ASN A 86 -3.68 1.61 -8.35
N ALA A 87 -2.94 0.50 -8.30
CA ALA A 87 -3.51 -0.84 -8.20
C ALA A 87 -4.36 -0.98 -6.93
N THR A 88 -3.83 -0.58 -5.78
CA THR A 88 -4.54 -0.65 -4.51
C THR A 88 -5.71 0.33 -4.44
N TRP A 89 -5.57 1.56 -4.95
CA TRP A 89 -6.66 2.52 -4.94
C TRP A 89 -7.83 2.07 -5.82
N SER A 90 -7.54 1.56 -7.02
CA SER A 90 -8.58 1.00 -7.90
C SER A 90 -9.36 -0.13 -7.23
N PHE A 91 -8.67 -0.99 -6.47
CA PHE A 91 -9.33 -2.05 -5.70
C PHE A 91 -10.18 -1.46 -4.58
N ILE A 92 -9.66 -0.52 -3.76
CA ILE A 92 -10.39 0.10 -2.64
C ILE A 92 -11.72 0.69 -3.12
N ILE A 93 -11.66 1.53 -4.16
CA ILE A 93 -12.86 2.23 -4.67
C ILE A 93 -13.86 1.29 -5.36
N SER A 94 -13.46 0.07 -5.73
CA SER A 94 -14.36 -0.93 -6.30
C SER A 94 -15.13 -1.74 -5.27
N THR A 95 -14.77 -1.66 -3.99
CA THR A 95 -15.46 -2.38 -2.91
C THR A 95 -16.84 -1.79 -2.63
N ASN A 96 -17.81 -2.64 -2.30
CA ASN A 96 -19.17 -2.19 -2.00
C ASN A 96 -19.19 -1.25 -0.79
N GLU A 97 -18.44 -1.58 0.25
CA GLU A 97 -18.36 -0.79 1.48
C GLU A 97 -17.85 0.62 1.20
N PHE A 98 -16.81 0.75 0.36
CA PHE A 98 -16.32 2.08 -0.04
C PHE A 98 -17.39 2.86 -0.78
N GLN A 99 -18.06 2.24 -1.77
CA GLN A 99 -19.09 2.88 -2.58
C GLN A 99 -20.30 3.31 -1.73
N GLU A 100 -20.75 2.45 -0.81
CA GLU A 100 -21.81 2.76 0.14
C GLU A 100 -21.44 3.96 1.03
N GLY A 101 -20.24 3.97 1.61
CA GLY A 101 -19.75 5.08 2.43
C GLY A 101 -19.66 6.39 1.65
N ALA A 102 -19.06 6.34 0.45
CA ALA A 102 -18.92 7.51 -0.42
C ALA A 102 -20.27 8.08 -0.89
N ALA A 103 -21.28 7.22 -1.08
CA ALA A 103 -22.62 7.65 -1.51
C ALA A 103 -23.40 8.40 -0.42
N LEU A 104 -23.00 8.31 0.85
CA LEU A 104 -23.64 9.05 1.95
C LEU A 104 -23.32 10.56 1.93
N PHE A 105 -22.34 10.97 1.11
CA PHE A 105 -21.91 12.37 1.05
C PHE A 105 -22.18 12.98 -0.32
N GLU A 106 -22.77 14.18 -0.32
CA GLU A 106 -23.00 15.00 -1.52
C GLU A 106 -21.82 15.95 -1.82
N GLY A 107 -20.74 15.89 -1.03
CA GLY A 107 -19.56 16.75 -1.12
C GLY A 107 -18.66 16.49 -2.33
N ASP A 108 -17.48 17.08 -2.29
CA ASP A 108 -16.48 16.90 -3.33
C ASP A 108 -15.86 15.48 -3.30
N SER A 109 -14.93 15.22 -4.23
CA SER A 109 -14.27 13.91 -4.34
C SER A 109 -13.44 13.56 -3.09
N THR A 110 -12.89 14.55 -2.40
CA THR A 110 -12.08 14.32 -1.18
C THR A 110 -12.97 13.86 -0.03
N GLU A 111 -14.08 14.54 0.21
CA GLU A 111 -15.06 14.19 1.25
C GLU A 111 -15.65 12.79 1.00
N LYS A 112 -15.99 12.48 -0.25
CA LYS A 112 -16.46 11.14 -0.66
C LYS A 112 -15.42 10.05 -0.42
N ASN A 113 -14.15 10.33 -0.73
CA ASN A 113 -13.08 9.37 -0.48
C ASN A 113 -12.88 9.13 1.02
N ILE A 114 -12.91 10.17 1.84
CA ILE A 114 -12.82 10.07 3.31
C ILE A 114 -13.97 9.22 3.86
N ALA A 115 -15.20 9.48 3.42
CA ALA A 115 -16.39 8.73 3.85
C ALA A 115 -16.33 7.26 3.39
N GLY A 116 -15.90 7.01 2.16
CA GLY A 116 -15.70 5.66 1.64
C GLY A 116 -14.66 4.88 2.47
N ILE A 117 -13.51 5.48 2.76
CA ILE A 117 -12.47 4.86 3.62
C ILE A 117 -13.00 4.59 5.04
N ALA A 118 -13.78 5.49 5.60
CA ALA A 118 -14.35 5.29 6.94
C ALA A 118 -15.31 4.09 7.01
N ASN A 119 -15.86 3.64 5.90
CA ASN A 119 -16.85 2.55 5.84
C ASN A 119 -16.26 1.17 5.49
N VAL A 120 -15.02 1.08 4.97
CA VAL A 120 -14.43 -0.21 4.58
C VAL A 120 -14.19 -1.16 5.76
N SER A 121 -14.22 -2.48 5.50
CA SER A 121 -14.06 -3.53 6.49
C SER A 121 -12.60 -3.88 6.80
N GLU A 122 -12.39 -4.72 7.83
CA GLU A 122 -11.07 -5.23 8.23
C GLU A 122 -10.39 -6.03 7.10
N GLU A 123 -11.15 -6.66 6.25
CA GLU A 123 -10.64 -7.53 5.19
C GLU A 123 -9.67 -6.80 4.24
N ILE A 124 -9.93 -5.52 3.95
CA ILE A 124 -9.08 -4.74 3.04
C ILE A 124 -7.95 -3.96 3.74
N VAL A 125 -7.73 -4.16 5.03
CA VAL A 125 -6.61 -3.53 5.75
C VAL A 125 -5.26 -3.75 5.06
N PRO A 126 -4.92 -4.94 4.51
CA PRO A 126 -3.68 -5.12 3.75
C PRO A 126 -3.57 -4.18 2.54
N ILE A 127 -4.67 -3.97 1.83
CA ILE A 127 -4.70 -3.07 0.66
C ILE A 127 -4.54 -1.61 1.09
N LEU A 128 -5.26 -1.17 2.13
CA LEU A 128 -5.11 0.17 2.71
C LEU A 128 -3.66 0.45 3.11
N TYR A 129 -3.04 -0.53 3.78
CA TYR A 129 -1.66 -0.40 4.25
C TYR A 129 -0.66 -0.23 3.09
N TRP A 130 -0.78 -1.04 2.03
CA TRP A 130 0.13 -0.93 0.90
C TRP A 130 -0.18 0.27 0.02
N TRP A 131 -1.44 0.74 -0.01
CA TRP A 131 -1.78 2.01 -0.62
C TRP A 131 -1.03 3.16 0.05
N VAL A 132 -1.23 3.34 1.36
CA VAL A 132 -0.60 4.46 2.09
C VAL A 132 0.92 4.34 2.14
N SER A 133 1.47 3.12 2.16
CA SER A 133 2.93 2.90 2.11
C SER A 133 3.53 3.41 0.79
N ASN A 134 2.92 3.08 -0.35
CA ASN A 134 3.37 3.57 -1.65
C ASN A 134 3.16 5.09 -1.77
N TYR A 135 1.97 5.56 -1.41
CA TYR A 135 1.64 6.98 -1.53
C TYR A 135 2.54 7.87 -0.68
N SER A 136 2.82 7.50 0.56
CA SER A 136 3.71 8.26 1.43
C SER A 136 5.16 8.32 0.90
N ARG A 137 5.66 7.26 0.26
CA ARG A 137 6.98 7.26 -0.38
C ARG A 137 7.01 8.15 -1.61
N PHE A 138 5.98 8.11 -2.44
CA PHE A 138 5.82 9.03 -3.57
C PHE A 138 5.80 10.49 -3.11
N LEU A 139 5.00 10.82 -2.09
CA LEU A 139 4.86 12.17 -1.55
C LEU A 139 6.13 12.68 -0.84
N ALA A 140 6.97 11.80 -0.35
CA ALA A 140 8.15 12.18 0.44
C ALA A 140 9.08 13.18 -0.28
N LYS A 141 9.11 13.12 -1.62
CA LYS A 141 9.94 13.99 -2.49
C LYS A 141 9.13 15.10 -3.17
N LYS A 142 7.82 15.17 -2.93
CA LYS A 142 6.95 16.18 -3.58
C LYS A 142 6.96 17.49 -2.79
N PRO A 143 6.55 18.61 -3.45
CA PRO A 143 6.39 19.90 -2.80
C PRO A 143 5.53 19.81 -1.54
N VAL A 144 5.76 20.75 -0.61
CA VAL A 144 5.04 20.80 0.67
C VAL A 144 3.54 20.86 0.48
N MET A 145 3.06 21.59 -0.52
CA MET A 145 1.62 21.73 -0.78
C MET A 145 0.96 20.41 -1.15
N ASP A 146 1.61 19.57 -1.96
CA ASP A 146 1.09 18.26 -2.34
C ASP A 146 0.96 17.34 -1.11
N ARG A 147 1.92 17.41 -0.19
CA ARG A 147 1.90 16.66 1.07
C ARG A 147 0.78 17.14 1.99
N LEU A 148 0.56 18.45 2.08
CA LEU A 148 -0.51 19.02 2.90
C LEU A 148 -1.89 18.69 2.34
N GLN A 149 -2.08 18.78 1.01
CA GLN A 149 -3.35 18.43 0.37
C GLN A 149 -3.73 16.95 0.53
N SER A 150 -2.73 16.08 0.61
CA SER A 150 -2.94 14.62 0.76
C SER A 150 -3.12 14.19 2.21
N ARG A 151 -2.92 15.09 3.17
CA ARG A 151 -2.84 14.79 4.60
C ARG A 151 -4.12 14.11 5.12
N ASP A 152 -5.26 14.74 4.90
CA ASP A 152 -6.53 14.31 5.49
C ASP A 152 -6.91 12.89 5.04
N LEU A 153 -6.73 12.58 3.76
CA LEU A 153 -7.00 11.24 3.23
C LEU A 153 -6.01 10.20 3.81
N ILE A 154 -4.73 10.53 3.88
CA ILE A 154 -3.71 9.65 4.45
C ILE A 154 -3.98 9.37 5.94
N GLU A 155 -4.28 10.42 6.72
CA GLU A 155 -4.61 10.28 8.14
C GLU A 155 -5.87 9.42 8.31
N THR A 156 -6.90 9.62 7.49
CA THR A 156 -8.12 8.81 7.50
C THR A 156 -7.82 7.33 7.28
N VAL A 157 -7.02 7.00 6.26
CA VAL A 157 -6.61 5.61 5.98
C VAL A 157 -5.85 5.02 7.16
N LEU A 158 -4.87 5.73 7.71
CA LEU A 158 -4.08 5.23 8.84
C LEU A 158 -4.91 5.06 10.11
N HIS A 159 -5.83 5.99 10.40
CA HIS A 159 -6.77 5.85 11.52
C HIS A 159 -7.73 4.68 11.29
N ARG A 160 -8.17 4.45 10.06
CA ARG A 160 -9.01 3.27 9.75
C ARG A 160 -8.26 1.98 10.00
N ILE A 161 -7.00 1.86 9.57
CA ILE A 161 -6.15 0.69 9.86
C ILE A 161 -6.01 0.51 11.38
N LEU A 162 -5.72 1.58 12.13
CA LEU A 162 -5.58 1.49 13.60
C LEU A 162 -6.88 1.08 14.29
N SER A 163 -8.04 1.47 13.78
CA SER A 163 -9.34 1.10 14.36
C SER A 163 -9.71 -0.35 14.08
N LEU A 164 -9.32 -0.89 12.92
CA LEU A 164 -9.68 -2.24 12.48
C LEU A 164 -8.63 -3.28 12.90
N LYS A 165 -7.34 -2.99 12.69
CA LYS A 165 -6.24 -3.93 12.93
C LYS A 165 -4.95 -3.20 13.32
N PRO A 166 -4.86 -2.71 14.57
CA PRO A 166 -3.76 -1.84 15.02
C PRO A 166 -2.37 -2.50 14.94
N ASP A 167 -2.31 -3.82 15.06
CA ASP A 167 -1.07 -4.62 15.01
C ASP A 167 -0.65 -5.01 13.58
N PHE A 168 -1.46 -4.68 12.56
CA PHE A 168 -1.17 -5.07 11.18
C PHE A 168 0.24 -4.67 10.77
N PHE A 169 0.93 -5.61 10.14
CA PHE A 169 2.30 -5.47 9.66
C PHE A 169 3.27 -4.86 10.69
N TYR A 170 3.29 -5.46 11.88
CA TYR A 170 4.17 -5.04 12.98
C TYR A 170 3.91 -3.59 13.41
N HIS A 171 2.67 -3.25 13.71
CA HIS A 171 2.21 -1.89 14.05
C HIS A 171 2.57 -0.87 12.95
N GLY A 172 2.35 -1.29 11.70
CA GLY A 172 2.77 -0.55 10.51
C GLY A 172 2.13 0.82 10.38
N ALA A 173 0.86 0.99 10.78
CA ALA A 173 0.18 2.28 10.72
C ALA A 173 0.86 3.32 11.62
N ASN A 174 1.25 2.95 12.85
CA ASN A 174 2.01 3.84 13.73
C ASN A 174 3.37 4.22 13.12
N ARG A 175 4.10 3.24 12.54
CA ARG A 175 5.36 3.51 11.85
C ARG A 175 5.19 4.49 10.70
N LEU A 176 4.13 4.36 9.91
CA LEU A 176 3.83 5.27 8.79
C LEU A 176 3.46 6.66 9.29
N PHE A 177 2.64 6.79 10.35
CA PHE A 177 2.39 8.06 10.99
C PHE A 177 3.68 8.74 11.43
N GLY A 178 4.59 8.01 12.07
CA GLY A 178 5.90 8.52 12.47
C GLY A 178 6.65 9.14 11.28
N GLY A 179 6.81 8.40 10.19
CA GLY A 179 7.53 8.87 9.00
C GLY A 179 6.84 10.02 8.26
N ILE A 180 5.51 10.02 8.20
CA ILE A 180 4.74 11.09 7.54
C ILE A 180 4.82 12.38 8.35
N TYR A 181 4.59 12.32 9.66
CA TYR A 181 4.60 13.49 10.54
C TYR A 181 5.97 14.15 10.62
N ALA A 182 7.06 13.38 10.57
CA ALA A 182 8.41 13.93 10.52
C ALA A 182 8.67 14.83 9.30
N ARG A 183 7.88 14.67 8.23
CA ARG A 183 8.01 15.41 6.96
C ARG A 183 6.93 16.46 6.74
N LEU A 184 5.92 16.54 7.61
CA LEU A 184 4.85 17.52 7.47
C LEU A 184 5.19 18.80 8.25
N PRO A 185 5.27 19.97 7.57
CA PRO A 185 5.46 21.22 8.27
C PRO A 185 4.27 21.55 9.16
N GLY A 186 4.57 22.14 10.32
CA GLY A 186 3.55 22.48 11.32
C GLY A 186 3.13 21.32 12.23
N VAL A 187 3.63 20.11 12.00
CA VAL A 187 3.48 18.98 12.92
C VAL A 187 4.67 18.95 13.88
N GLU A 188 4.40 18.84 15.17
CA GLU A 188 5.45 18.74 16.19
C GLU A 188 6.20 17.40 16.05
N LEU A 189 7.53 17.45 16.13
CA LEU A 189 8.36 16.25 16.05
C LEU A 189 8.02 15.22 17.14
N SER A 190 7.53 15.68 18.29
CA SER A 190 7.03 14.81 19.37
C SER A 190 5.92 13.85 18.93
N LEU A 191 5.02 14.29 18.05
CA LEU A 191 3.96 13.43 17.49
C LEU A 191 4.54 12.32 16.60
N SER A 192 5.54 12.65 15.78
CA SER A 192 6.26 11.67 15.00
C SER A 192 6.94 10.63 15.89
N MET A 193 7.71 11.08 16.89
CA MET A 193 8.43 10.20 17.82
C MET A 193 7.48 9.31 18.61
N ASN A 194 6.39 9.85 19.13
CA ASN A 194 5.38 9.08 19.87
C ASN A 194 4.78 7.95 19.01
N ASN A 195 4.59 8.17 17.72
CA ASN A 195 4.10 7.11 16.83
C ASN A 195 5.15 6.04 16.58
N PHE A 196 6.42 6.41 16.40
CA PHE A 196 7.50 5.42 16.34
C PHE A 196 7.62 4.62 17.64
N ASP A 197 7.51 5.27 18.80
CA ASP A 197 7.57 4.60 20.10
C ASP A 197 6.41 3.60 20.27
N LYS A 198 5.19 3.94 19.85
CA LYS A 198 4.05 3.00 19.81
C LYS A 198 4.34 1.78 18.91
N ALA A 199 4.92 1.99 17.72
CA ALA A 199 5.27 0.89 16.82
C ALA A 199 6.37 -0.01 17.40
N ILE A 200 7.37 0.58 18.07
CA ILE A 200 8.46 -0.16 18.74
C ILE A 200 7.91 -0.94 19.94
N LEU A 201 7.09 -0.30 20.77
CA LEU A 201 6.49 -0.96 21.94
C LEU A 201 5.66 -2.18 21.53
N GLY A 202 4.86 -2.04 20.46
CA GLY A 202 4.01 -3.12 19.96
C GLY A 202 4.77 -4.23 19.23
N SER A 203 5.90 -3.90 18.59
CA SER A 203 6.71 -4.84 17.79
C SER A 203 8.21 -4.57 17.93
N PRO A 204 8.80 -4.80 19.11
CA PRO A 204 10.17 -4.38 19.44
C PRO A 204 11.24 -5.07 18.59
N ASN A 205 10.96 -6.25 18.07
CA ASN A 205 11.90 -7.03 17.25
C ASN A 205 11.79 -6.73 15.75
N TYR A 206 10.88 -5.85 15.32
CA TYR A 206 10.75 -5.49 13.92
C TYR A 206 11.70 -4.35 13.53
N LEU A 207 12.85 -4.73 12.95
CA LEU A 207 13.93 -3.79 12.60
C LEU A 207 13.49 -2.68 11.63
N GLY A 208 12.47 -2.93 10.79
CA GLY A 208 11.97 -1.93 9.83
C GLY A 208 11.49 -0.63 10.48
N THR A 209 11.00 -0.67 11.73
CA THR A 209 10.62 0.55 12.46
C THR A 209 11.84 1.40 12.81
N TYR A 210 12.92 0.78 13.26
CA TYR A 210 14.17 1.47 13.61
C TYR A 210 14.84 2.06 12.37
N VAL A 211 14.82 1.33 11.24
CA VAL A 211 15.35 1.84 9.96
C VAL A 211 14.59 3.09 9.52
N VAL A 212 13.24 3.05 9.50
CA VAL A 212 12.45 4.21 9.11
C VAL A 212 12.64 5.37 10.08
N ARG A 213 12.70 5.12 11.39
CA ARG A 213 12.95 6.17 12.40
C ARG A 213 14.30 6.84 12.22
N ALA A 214 15.32 6.10 11.80
CA ALA A 214 16.67 6.62 11.59
C ALA A 214 16.81 7.52 10.34
N GLU A 215 15.80 7.60 9.49
CA GLU A 215 15.74 8.53 8.36
C GLU A 215 15.45 9.99 8.80
N TYR A 216 15.10 10.21 10.06
CA TYR A 216 14.66 11.48 10.65
C TYR A 216 15.44 11.86 11.89
#